data_8c837909f44a2098d89ff72b00f9a3a9
#
_entry.id   8c837909f44a2098d89ff72b00f9a3a9
#
_cell.length_a   1.000
_cell.length_b   1.000
_cell.length_c   1.000
_cell.angle_alpha   90.00
_cell.angle_beta   90.00
_cell.angle_gamma   90.00
#
_symmetry.space_group_name_H-M   'P 1'
#
loop_
_entity.id
_entity.type
_entity.pdbx_description
1 polymer ?
#
loop_
_entity_poly.entity_id
_entity_poly.type
_entity_poly.pdbx_seq_one_letter_code
_entity_poly.pdbx_strand_id
1 'polypeptide(L)'
;MTKTKKSKKLKAKSSSSELQISSELSSETEPKVDIVEEQQQKEAEEKLAENHIVIKKSDSKKAKWFVVHTYSGHEHKVAAALKQRAESMKLTDYISEILIPTQNKIQIKKGQKFNVQEKLFPGYMMVKLILTDDSWLAVRTTQGVTGFVGVGNQPTPLPESEVQNIMKFMDQEAPKYKAQFSIGEAIKIIEGPFADFLGSVESIDNEKGKVKVLVSIFGRETPVELDFLQVQKI
;
A
#
# COMPACT_ATOMS: atom_id res chain seq x y z
N MET A 1 54.04 -51.88 17.21
CA MET A 1 53.71 -53.13 17.89
C MET A 1 52.20 -53.29 17.78
N THR A 2 51.84 -54.11 16.94
CA THR A 2 51.19 -55.44 17.03
C THR A 2 49.68 -55.31 17.18
N LYS A 3 49.01 -55.61 16.11
CA LYS A 3 48.39 -56.92 15.65
C LYS A 3 46.93 -57.08 16.13
N THR A 4 46.05 -57.17 15.22
CA THR A 4 45.45 -58.35 14.51
C THR A 4 44.18 -58.79 15.20
N LYS A 5 43.14 -59.09 14.58
CA LYS A 5 42.67 -59.95 13.52
C LYS A 5 41.16 -60.21 13.74
N LYS A 6 40.43 -60.21 12.64
CA LYS A 6 39.67 -61.38 12.12
C LYS A 6 38.48 -61.85 12.98
N SER A 7 37.33 -62.16 12.53
CA SER A 7 36.78 -62.64 11.23
C SER A 7 35.34 -63.14 11.46
N LYS A 8 34.51 -63.03 10.41
CA LYS A 8 33.59 -64.06 9.88
C LYS A 8 32.42 -64.53 10.76
N LYS A 9 31.19 -64.47 10.31
CA LYS A 9 30.52 -65.41 9.41
C LYS A 9 29.00 -65.15 9.46
N LEU A 10 28.36 -64.78 8.43
CA LEU A 10 27.44 -65.56 7.58
C LEU A 10 26.32 -66.36 8.24
N LYS A 11 25.14 -66.11 7.79
CA LYS A 11 23.95 -66.91 7.43
C LYS A 11 22.72 -66.47 8.22
N ALA A 12 21.66 -66.07 7.65
CA ALA A 12 20.86 -66.41 6.48
C ALA A 12 19.40 -66.60 6.94
N LYS A 13 18.51 -66.11 6.11
CA LYS A 13 17.09 -66.52 5.94
C LYS A 13 16.12 -66.17 7.06
N SER A 14 14.97 -65.63 6.85
CA SER A 14 13.99 -65.60 5.77
C SER A 14 12.74 -64.90 6.25
N SER A 15 12.06 -64.26 5.34
CA SER A 15 10.60 -64.14 5.22
C SER A 15 9.79 -63.48 6.36
N SER A 16 9.16 -62.41 5.99
CA SER A 16 7.73 -62.07 6.04
C SER A 16 7.64 -60.57 5.96
N SER A 17 7.48 -59.98 4.81
CA SER A 17 6.25 -59.56 4.16
C SER A 17 5.27 -58.81 5.08
N GLU A 18 5.04 -57.62 4.67
CA GLU A 18 3.80 -56.86 4.83
C GLU A 18 3.62 -56.00 6.08
N LEU A 19 3.17 -54.78 5.78
CA LEU A 19 2.57 -53.79 6.67
C LEU A 19 3.55 -52.81 7.37
N GLN A 20 3.94 -51.79 6.61
CA GLN A 20 4.09 -50.42 7.09
C GLN A 20 4.27 -49.46 5.93
N ILE A 21 3.17 -49.18 5.21
CA ILE A 21 3.04 -48.00 4.38
C ILE A 21 1.81 -47.26 4.91
N SER A 22 2.01 -46.37 5.89
CA SER A 22 1.07 -45.27 6.19
C SER A 22 1.61 -44.48 7.38
N SER A 23 2.57 -43.58 7.14
CA SER A 23 2.79 -42.39 7.98
C SER A 23 3.94 -41.50 7.46
N GLU A 24 3.89 -41.13 6.20
CA GLU A 24 4.71 -40.03 5.70
C GLU A 24 3.93 -39.31 4.61
N LEU A 25 2.91 -38.55 5.02
CA LEU A 25 2.36 -37.47 4.18
C LEU A 25 1.57 -36.48 5.04
N SER A 26 2.27 -35.70 5.87
CA SER A 26 1.69 -34.48 6.44
C SER A 26 2.79 -33.68 7.15
N SER A 27 3.58 -32.92 6.40
CA SER A 27 4.27 -31.72 6.92
C SER A 27 5.14 -31.09 5.84
N GLU A 28 4.51 -30.52 4.81
CA GLU A 28 5.19 -29.52 3.97
C GLU A 28 4.14 -28.65 3.26
N THR A 29 3.47 -27.80 4.03
CA THR A 29 2.74 -26.66 3.48
C THR A 29 2.48 -25.63 4.58
N GLU A 30 3.53 -24.97 5.02
CA GLU A 30 3.55 -23.65 5.65
C GLU A 30 5.02 -23.32 5.92
N PRO A 31 5.67 -22.40 5.23
CA PRO A 31 5.69 -20.97 5.51
C PRO A 31 6.01 -20.11 4.27
N LYS A 32 5.12 -19.99 3.31
CA LYS A 32 5.34 -19.08 2.18
C LYS A 32 4.48 -17.82 2.23
N VAL A 33 3.47 -17.79 3.09
CA VAL A 33 2.53 -16.66 3.21
C VAL A 33 3.14 -15.57 4.09
N ASP A 34 3.78 -15.94 5.19
CA ASP A 34 4.33 -14.97 6.16
C ASP A 34 5.51 -14.16 5.62
N ILE A 35 6.34 -14.75 4.75
CA ILE A 35 7.51 -14.07 4.17
C ILE A 35 7.09 -13.01 3.15
N VAL A 36 6.01 -13.25 2.43
CA VAL A 36 5.50 -12.29 1.43
C VAL A 36 4.83 -11.10 2.10
N GLU A 37 4.11 -11.32 3.20
CA GLU A 37 3.49 -10.25 3.98
C GLU A 37 4.54 -9.40 4.72
N GLU A 38 5.57 -10.01 5.27
CA GLU A 38 6.67 -9.28 5.93
C GLU A 38 7.50 -8.44 4.95
N GLN A 39 7.71 -8.94 3.73
CA GLN A 39 8.38 -8.18 2.67
C GLN A 39 7.52 -7.02 2.16
N GLN A 40 6.20 -7.22 2.03
CA GLN A 40 5.27 -6.16 1.63
C GLN A 40 5.14 -5.07 2.70
N GLN A 41 5.17 -5.43 3.99
CA GLN A 41 5.15 -4.46 5.08
C GLN A 41 6.44 -3.62 5.12
N LYS A 42 7.61 -4.24 4.95
CA LYS A 42 8.89 -3.50 4.87
C LYS A 42 8.95 -2.55 3.68
N GLU A 43 8.50 -2.98 2.50
CA GLU A 43 8.40 -2.11 1.33
C GLU A 43 7.41 -0.96 1.52
N ALA A 44 6.32 -1.18 2.25
CA ALA A 44 5.35 -0.13 2.56
C ALA A 44 5.91 0.90 3.56
N GLU A 45 6.63 0.45 4.58
CA GLU A 45 7.31 1.33 5.55
C GLU A 45 8.44 2.14 4.89
N GLU A 46 9.22 1.52 4.01
CA GLU A 46 10.30 2.19 3.28
C GLU A 46 9.76 3.26 2.33
N LYS A 47 8.65 2.97 1.63
CA LYS A 47 7.95 3.92 0.76
C LYS A 47 7.24 5.04 1.52
N LEU A 48 6.74 4.77 2.73
CA LEU A 48 6.21 5.82 3.62
C LEU A 48 7.31 6.78 4.05
N ALA A 49 8.51 6.27 4.32
CA ALA A 49 9.67 7.07 4.65
C ALA A 49 10.16 7.95 3.46
N GLU A 50 9.93 7.51 2.22
CA GLU A 50 10.21 8.31 1.02
C GLU A 50 9.25 9.49 0.84
N ASN A 51 8.01 9.35 1.30
CA ASN A 51 6.97 10.37 1.17
C ASN A 51 6.96 11.38 2.34
N HIS A 52 7.49 10.98 3.51
CA HIS A 52 7.65 11.84 4.66
C HIS A 52 9.13 11.94 5.04
N ILE A 53 9.78 12.95 4.54
CA ILE A 53 11.20 13.20 4.77
C ILE A 53 11.35 14.10 5.99
N VAL A 54 11.86 13.54 7.09
CA VAL A 54 12.21 14.30 8.28
C VAL A 54 13.68 14.69 8.18
N ILE A 55 13.96 15.98 8.05
CA ILE A 55 15.32 16.53 8.02
C ILE A 55 15.85 16.68 9.44
N LYS A 56 15.06 17.33 10.31
CA LYS A 56 15.33 17.46 11.72
C LYS A 56 14.03 17.56 12.50
N LYS A 57 13.87 16.75 13.54
CA LYS A 57 12.73 16.90 14.44
C LYS A 57 12.84 18.25 15.15
N SER A 58 11.94 19.17 14.81
CA SER A 58 11.89 20.49 15.43
C SER A 58 10.58 20.61 16.20
N ASP A 59 10.65 20.66 17.52
CA ASP A 59 9.50 20.99 18.39
C ASP A 59 9.26 22.50 18.49
N SER A 60 9.85 23.27 17.57
CA SER A 60 9.68 24.71 17.57
C SER A 60 8.25 25.09 17.21
N LYS A 61 7.52 25.71 18.16
CA LYS A 61 6.18 26.27 17.95
C LYS A 61 6.12 27.33 16.82
N LYS A 62 7.29 27.78 16.33
CA LYS A 62 7.40 28.75 15.22
C LYS A 62 7.39 28.07 13.84
N ALA A 63 7.69 26.78 13.76
CA ALA A 63 7.63 26.04 12.51
C ALA A 63 6.17 25.78 12.11
N LYS A 64 5.81 26.16 10.90
CA LYS A 64 4.47 25.98 10.34
C LYS A 64 4.54 25.21 9.03
N TRP A 65 3.48 24.55 8.67
CA TRP A 65 3.35 23.88 7.39
C TRP A 65 2.96 24.85 6.29
N PHE A 66 3.57 24.72 5.13
CA PHE A 66 3.27 25.49 3.93
C PHE A 66 3.15 24.56 2.74
N VAL A 67 2.27 24.88 1.81
CA VAL A 67 2.12 24.15 0.56
C VAL A 67 3.04 24.77 -0.49
N VAL A 68 3.77 23.91 -1.16
CA VAL A 68 4.70 24.26 -2.24
C VAL A 68 4.23 23.59 -3.52
N HIS A 69 4.08 24.38 -4.57
CA HIS A 69 3.75 23.88 -5.90
C HIS A 69 5.02 23.54 -6.66
N THR A 70 5.02 22.38 -7.31
CA THR A 70 6.13 21.83 -8.09
C THR A 70 5.64 21.39 -9.47
N TYR A 71 6.54 21.06 -10.37
CA TYR A 71 6.15 20.36 -11.59
C TYR A 71 5.60 18.98 -11.24
N SER A 72 4.41 18.66 -11.76
CA SER A 72 3.76 17.37 -11.51
C SER A 72 4.66 16.21 -11.95
N GLY A 73 4.78 15.21 -11.09
CA GLY A 73 5.67 14.06 -11.30
C GLY A 73 7.09 14.23 -10.76
N HIS A 74 7.48 15.46 -10.37
CA HIS A 74 8.85 15.74 -9.89
C HIS A 74 8.93 15.90 -8.38
N GLU A 75 7.86 15.67 -7.63
CA GLU A 75 7.75 15.98 -6.20
C GLU A 75 8.86 15.30 -5.37
N HIS A 76 9.12 13.99 -5.58
CA HIS A 76 10.20 13.27 -4.89
C HIS A 76 11.58 13.83 -5.22
N LYS A 77 11.82 14.16 -6.49
CA LYS A 77 13.08 14.77 -6.93
C LYS A 77 13.28 16.14 -6.31
N VAL A 78 12.21 16.93 -6.24
CA VAL A 78 12.22 18.26 -5.61
C VAL A 78 12.45 18.14 -4.11
N ALA A 79 11.77 17.18 -3.44
CA ALA A 79 11.95 16.94 -2.01
C ALA A 79 13.38 16.54 -1.65
N ALA A 80 13.99 15.65 -2.44
CA ALA A 80 15.40 15.27 -2.28
C ALA A 80 16.34 16.46 -2.50
N ALA A 81 16.11 17.26 -3.54
CA ALA A 81 16.91 18.45 -3.82
C ALA A 81 16.75 19.52 -2.72
N LEU A 82 15.55 19.69 -2.18
CA LEU A 82 15.29 20.63 -1.08
C LEU A 82 15.98 20.14 0.22
N LYS A 83 15.95 18.85 0.51
CA LYS A 83 16.67 18.27 1.65
C LYS A 83 18.16 18.56 1.54
N GLN A 84 18.78 18.22 0.40
CA GLN A 84 20.21 18.46 0.17
C GLN A 84 20.57 19.94 0.27
N ARG A 85 19.69 20.82 -0.22
CA ARG A 85 19.90 22.26 -0.13
C ARG A 85 19.79 22.76 1.31
N ALA A 86 18.82 22.30 2.08
CA ALA A 86 18.68 22.66 3.50
C ALA A 86 19.93 22.25 4.30
N GLU A 87 20.51 21.08 4.00
CA GLU A 87 21.74 20.61 4.61
C GLU A 87 22.94 21.47 4.20
N SER A 88 23.12 21.75 2.91
CA SER A 88 24.25 22.52 2.39
C SER A 88 24.25 23.98 2.85
N MET A 89 23.08 24.58 2.99
CA MET A 89 22.91 25.97 3.48
C MET A 89 22.82 26.07 5.00
N LYS A 90 22.91 24.93 5.74
CA LYS A 90 22.75 24.84 7.20
C LYS A 90 21.40 25.37 7.68
N LEU A 91 20.34 25.15 6.90
CA LEU A 91 18.97 25.56 7.19
C LEU A 91 18.13 24.43 7.80
N THR A 92 18.76 23.38 8.32
CA THR A 92 18.08 22.24 8.94
C THR A 92 17.28 22.61 10.19
N ASP A 93 17.63 23.73 10.85
CA ASP A 93 16.86 24.27 11.97
C ASP A 93 15.60 25.04 11.53
N TYR A 94 15.59 25.49 10.30
CA TYR A 94 14.51 26.26 9.71
C TYR A 94 13.58 25.40 8.85
N ILE A 95 14.12 24.41 8.11
CA ILE A 95 13.34 23.49 7.28
C ILE A 95 13.42 22.11 7.94
N SER A 96 12.30 21.67 8.55
CA SER A 96 12.30 20.48 9.41
C SER A 96 11.74 19.23 8.74
N GLU A 97 10.66 19.36 8.01
CA GLU A 97 9.96 18.20 7.44
C GLU A 97 9.43 18.51 6.04
N ILE A 98 9.41 17.48 5.18
CA ILE A 98 8.83 17.54 3.84
C ILE A 98 7.87 16.38 3.71
N LEU A 99 6.64 16.63 3.28
CA LEU A 99 5.59 15.63 3.10
C LEU A 99 5.04 15.69 1.68
N ILE A 100 5.04 14.54 1.02
CA ILE A 100 4.41 14.35 -0.29
C ILE A 100 3.15 13.53 -0.07
N PRO A 101 1.94 14.13 -0.22
CA PRO A 101 0.71 13.42 0.06
C PRO A 101 0.44 12.33 -0.96
N THR A 102 0.53 11.08 -0.54
CA THR A 102 0.28 9.89 -1.36
C THR A 102 -0.68 8.94 -0.67
N GLN A 103 -1.37 8.13 -1.43
CA GLN A 103 -2.21 7.04 -0.95
C GLN A 103 -1.76 5.73 -1.59
N ASN A 104 -1.69 4.69 -0.78
CA ASN A 104 -1.45 3.34 -1.28
C ASN A 104 -2.73 2.79 -1.90
N LYS A 105 -2.68 2.41 -3.17
CA LYS A 105 -3.76 1.71 -3.87
C LYS A 105 -3.27 0.37 -4.37
N ILE A 106 -4.12 -0.65 -4.23
CA ILE A 106 -3.87 -1.95 -4.82
C ILE A 106 -4.36 -1.91 -6.27
N GLN A 107 -3.46 -2.01 -7.22
CA GLN A 107 -3.79 -2.11 -8.64
C GLN A 107 -3.54 -3.53 -9.13
N ILE A 108 -4.55 -4.13 -9.76
CA ILE A 108 -4.42 -5.47 -10.34
C ILE A 108 -4.08 -5.33 -11.82
N LYS A 109 -2.90 -5.82 -12.19
CA LYS A 109 -2.45 -5.92 -13.60
C LYS A 109 -2.15 -7.38 -13.89
N LYS A 110 -2.75 -7.93 -14.94
CA LYS A 110 -2.54 -9.32 -15.40
C LYS A 110 -2.76 -10.38 -14.29
N GLY A 111 -3.75 -10.16 -13.41
CA GLY A 111 -4.06 -11.08 -12.31
C GLY A 111 -3.10 -11.02 -11.11
N GLN A 112 -2.11 -10.13 -11.12
CA GLN A 112 -1.21 -9.89 -10.00
C GLN A 112 -1.53 -8.56 -9.32
N LYS A 113 -1.40 -8.54 -8.00
CA LYS A 113 -1.61 -7.35 -7.17
C LYS A 113 -0.33 -6.53 -7.12
N PHE A 114 -0.45 -5.25 -7.44
CA PHE A 114 0.63 -4.28 -7.31
C PHE A 114 0.19 -3.18 -6.36
N ASN A 115 0.97 -2.94 -5.32
CA ASN A 115 0.81 -1.76 -4.49
C ASN A 115 1.35 -0.57 -5.28
N VAL A 116 0.46 0.31 -5.70
CA VAL A 116 0.80 1.55 -6.42
C VAL A 116 0.51 2.73 -5.52
N GLN A 117 1.49 3.61 -5.39
CA GLN A 117 1.28 4.88 -4.70
C GLN A 117 0.68 5.89 -5.68
N GLU A 118 -0.49 6.37 -5.37
CA GLU A 118 -1.13 7.46 -6.09
C GLU A 118 -0.99 8.75 -5.29
N LYS A 119 -0.60 9.82 -5.96
CA LYS A 119 -0.47 11.12 -5.31
C LYS A 119 -1.85 11.71 -5.07
N LEU A 120 -2.12 12.15 -3.84
CA LEU A 120 -3.38 12.82 -3.51
C LEU A 120 -3.49 14.18 -4.19
N PHE A 121 -2.38 14.90 -4.24
CA PHE A 121 -2.29 16.21 -4.86
C PHE A 121 -1.09 16.27 -5.82
N PRO A 122 -1.26 15.86 -7.09
CA PRO A 122 -0.17 15.93 -8.07
C PRO A 122 0.34 17.36 -8.25
N GLY A 123 1.65 17.55 -8.18
CA GLY A 123 2.29 18.86 -8.29
C GLY A 123 2.35 19.65 -6.98
N TYR A 124 1.93 19.08 -5.85
CA TYR A 124 1.98 19.74 -4.56
C TYR A 124 2.73 18.92 -3.54
N MET A 125 3.51 19.58 -2.72
CA MET A 125 4.14 19.02 -1.52
C MET A 125 3.98 19.98 -0.35
N MET A 126 4.07 19.45 0.86
CA MET A 126 4.01 20.24 2.08
C MET A 126 5.37 20.30 2.72
N VAL A 127 5.74 21.47 3.22
CA VAL A 127 7.02 21.70 3.89
C VAL A 127 6.78 22.38 5.23
N LYS A 128 7.32 21.80 6.29
CA LYS A 128 7.29 22.39 7.63
C LYS A 128 8.55 23.22 7.80
N LEU A 129 8.36 24.51 7.95
CA LEU A 129 9.48 25.43 8.06
C LEU A 129 9.16 26.64 8.95
N ILE A 130 10.21 27.25 9.48
CA ILE A 130 10.17 28.58 10.05
C ILE A 130 10.40 29.55 8.90
N LEU A 131 9.39 30.35 8.57
CA LEU A 131 9.46 31.26 7.44
C LEU A 131 10.40 32.43 7.74
N THR A 132 11.54 32.43 7.09
CA THR A 132 12.54 33.49 7.05
C THR A 132 12.90 33.76 5.59
N ASP A 133 13.56 34.88 5.30
CA ASP A 133 13.97 35.20 3.93
C ASP A 133 14.87 34.11 3.34
N ASP A 134 15.78 33.54 4.16
CA ASP A 134 16.69 32.48 3.74
C ASP A 134 15.96 31.17 3.47
N SER A 135 15.04 30.76 4.35
CA SER A 135 14.26 29.51 4.16
C SER A 135 13.31 29.64 2.99
N TRP A 136 12.67 30.79 2.83
CA TRP A 136 11.78 31.08 1.71
C TRP A 136 12.56 31.05 0.37
N LEU A 137 13.73 31.71 0.33
CA LEU A 137 14.60 31.73 -0.85
C LEU A 137 15.09 30.33 -1.19
N ALA A 138 15.53 29.56 -0.18
CA ALA A 138 16.00 28.19 -0.36
C ALA A 138 14.95 27.31 -1.01
N VAL A 139 13.70 27.35 -0.54
CA VAL A 139 12.60 26.59 -1.13
C VAL A 139 12.30 27.07 -2.54
N ARG A 140 12.11 28.38 -2.73
CA ARG A 140 11.69 28.96 -4.02
C ARG A 140 12.71 28.74 -5.15
N THR A 141 13.99 28.75 -4.81
CA THR A 141 15.08 28.56 -5.80
C THR A 141 15.48 27.09 -5.99
N THR A 142 14.81 26.15 -5.29
CA THR A 142 15.01 24.72 -5.52
C THR A 142 14.48 24.33 -6.89
N GLN A 143 15.29 23.62 -7.67
CA GLN A 143 14.93 23.20 -9.00
C GLN A 143 13.64 22.36 -9.02
N GLY A 144 12.67 22.75 -9.82
CA GLY A 144 11.37 22.09 -9.94
C GLY A 144 10.28 22.68 -9.04
N VAL A 145 10.61 23.61 -8.16
CA VAL A 145 9.63 24.40 -7.41
C VAL A 145 9.15 25.56 -8.29
N THR A 146 7.84 25.74 -8.37
CA THR A 146 7.23 26.88 -9.05
C THR A 146 6.89 28.01 -8.10
N GLY A 147 6.59 27.71 -6.83
CA GLY A 147 6.34 28.69 -5.79
C GLY A 147 5.58 28.13 -4.58
N PHE A 148 5.39 28.99 -3.60
CA PHE A 148 4.50 28.71 -2.48
C PHE A 148 3.04 28.95 -2.87
N VAL A 149 2.13 28.20 -2.24
CA VAL A 149 0.70 28.48 -2.31
C VAL A 149 0.35 29.48 -1.24
N GLY A 150 -0.36 30.55 -1.65
CA GLY A 150 -0.76 31.60 -0.73
C GLY A 150 -1.50 32.73 -1.42
N VAL A 151 -1.74 33.79 -0.68
CA VAL A 151 -2.41 35.00 -1.19
C VAL A 151 -1.36 36.02 -1.64
N GLY A 152 -1.34 36.31 -2.93
CA GLY A 152 -0.31 37.19 -3.53
C GLY A 152 1.08 36.53 -3.46
N ASN A 153 2.06 37.26 -2.94
CA ASN A 153 3.43 36.76 -2.76
C ASN A 153 3.71 36.18 -1.37
N GLN A 154 2.70 36.12 -0.50
CA GLN A 154 2.88 35.64 0.87
C GLN A 154 2.41 34.18 1.00
N PRO A 155 3.29 33.26 1.46
CA PRO A 155 2.90 31.89 1.76
C PRO A 155 1.83 31.84 2.86
N THR A 156 0.76 31.09 2.63
CA THR A 156 -0.28 30.88 3.66
C THR A 156 0.04 29.62 4.44
N PRO A 157 0.16 29.72 5.77
CA PRO A 157 0.42 28.54 6.60
C PRO A 157 -0.81 27.63 6.64
N LEU A 158 -0.57 26.33 6.55
CA LEU A 158 -1.59 25.30 6.75
C LEU A 158 -1.78 25.05 8.26
N PRO A 159 -3.03 24.92 8.73
CA PRO A 159 -3.31 24.49 10.09
C PRO A 159 -2.77 23.05 10.32
N GLU A 160 -2.19 22.82 11.48
CA GLU A 160 -1.63 21.51 11.82
C GLU A 160 -2.67 20.38 11.81
N SER A 161 -3.92 20.73 12.16
CA SER A 161 -5.05 19.80 12.09
C SER A 161 -5.32 19.27 10.67
N GLU A 162 -5.18 20.12 9.65
CA GLU A 162 -5.35 19.71 8.25
C GLU A 162 -4.23 18.75 7.81
N VAL A 163 -3.00 19.07 8.20
CA VAL A 163 -1.85 18.20 7.90
C VAL A 163 -1.98 16.84 8.58
N GLN A 164 -2.42 16.82 9.87
CA GLN A 164 -2.66 15.57 10.58
C GLN A 164 -3.77 14.74 9.93
N ASN A 165 -4.82 15.37 9.41
CA ASN A 165 -5.86 14.66 8.67
C ASN A 165 -5.33 14.05 7.38
N ILE A 166 -4.47 14.77 6.66
CA ILE A 166 -3.82 14.27 5.45
C ILE A 166 -2.89 13.09 5.80
N MET A 167 -2.07 13.20 6.85
CA MET A 167 -1.22 12.11 7.32
C MET A 167 -2.04 10.87 7.70
N LYS A 168 -3.10 11.03 8.49
CA LYS A 168 -4.01 9.92 8.83
C LYS A 168 -4.63 9.28 7.59
N PHE A 169 -4.93 10.07 6.57
CA PHE A 169 -5.48 9.55 5.31
C PHE A 169 -4.42 8.79 4.50
N MET A 170 -3.17 9.21 4.54
CA MET A 170 -2.04 8.49 3.92
C MET A 170 -1.79 7.13 4.58
N ASP A 171 -1.94 7.06 5.91
CA ASP A 171 -1.76 5.84 6.71
C ASP A 171 -2.95 4.87 6.59
N GLN A 172 -4.09 5.34 6.07
CA GLN A 172 -5.21 4.45 5.84
C GLN A 172 -4.90 3.53 4.65
N GLU A 173 -4.91 2.24 4.92
CA GLU A 173 -4.99 1.25 3.85
C GLU A 173 -6.20 1.55 2.98
N ALA A 174 -6.07 1.31 1.66
CA ALA A 174 -7.20 1.41 0.76
C ALA A 174 -8.40 0.66 1.36
N PRO A 175 -9.59 1.27 1.39
CA PRO A 175 -10.74 0.67 2.06
C PRO A 175 -10.95 -0.73 1.50
N LYS A 176 -10.76 -1.74 2.34
CA LYS A 176 -11.19 -3.11 2.04
C LYS A 176 -12.70 -3.05 2.02
N TYR A 177 -13.29 -3.10 0.84
CA TYR A 177 -14.73 -3.21 0.72
C TYR A 177 -15.16 -4.48 1.44
N LYS A 178 -15.79 -4.33 2.61
CA LYS A 178 -16.39 -5.48 3.29
C LYS A 178 -17.65 -5.84 2.49
N ALA A 179 -17.62 -6.97 1.83
CA ALA A 179 -18.81 -7.50 1.23
C ALA A 179 -19.86 -7.70 2.32
N GLN A 180 -21.00 -7.09 2.14
CA GLN A 180 -22.18 -7.35 2.98
C GLN A 180 -22.92 -8.63 2.53
N PHE A 181 -22.33 -9.35 1.57
CA PHE A 181 -22.92 -10.51 0.91
C PHE A 181 -22.10 -11.76 1.26
N SER A 182 -22.80 -12.90 1.30
CA SER A 182 -22.23 -14.24 1.45
C SER A 182 -22.32 -15.00 0.13
N ILE A 183 -21.37 -15.91 -0.11
CA ILE A 183 -21.45 -16.79 -1.29
C ILE A 183 -22.73 -17.63 -1.21
N GLY A 184 -23.48 -17.72 -2.32
CA GLY A 184 -24.77 -18.39 -2.40
C GLY A 184 -25.96 -17.54 -1.98
N GLU A 185 -25.76 -16.30 -1.56
CA GLU A 185 -26.82 -15.40 -1.13
C GLU A 185 -27.59 -14.84 -2.33
N ALA A 186 -28.91 -14.74 -2.18
CA ALA A 186 -29.79 -14.13 -3.19
C ALA A 186 -29.69 -12.61 -3.11
N ILE A 187 -29.44 -11.97 -4.25
CA ILE A 187 -29.32 -10.52 -4.38
C ILE A 187 -30.19 -10.00 -5.52
N LYS A 188 -30.53 -8.73 -5.43
CA LYS A 188 -31.16 -7.96 -6.50
C LYS A 188 -30.18 -6.95 -7.07
N ILE A 189 -30.08 -6.87 -8.39
CA ILE A 189 -29.30 -5.85 -9.08
C ILE A 189 -30.15 -4.57 -9.14
N ILE A 190 -29.59 -3.47 -8.64
CA ILE A 190 -30.30 -2.17 -8.54
C ILE A 190 -29.86 -1.18 -9.61
N GLU A 191 -28.70 -1.37 -10.22
CA GLU A 191 -28.13 -0.44 -11.21
C GLU A 191 -27.39 -1.18 -12.33
N GLY A 192 -27.42 -0.60 -13.54
CA GLY A 192 -26.72 -1.11 -14.71
C GLY A 192 -27.63 -1.82 -15.70
N PRO A 193 -27.06 -2.48 -16.74
CA PRO A 193 -27.82 -3.13 -17.82
C PRO A 193 -28.67 -4.33 -17.35
N PHE A 194 -28.41 -4.81 -16.13
CA PHE A 194 -29.15 -5.94 -15.53
C PHE A 194 -29.99 -5.51 -14.31
N ALA A 195 -30.33 -4.21 -14.23
CA ALA A 195 -31.18 -3.72 -13.15
C ALA A 195 -32.47 -4.52 -13.04
N ASP A 196 -32.96 -4.72 -11.80
CA ASP A 196 -34.14 -5.50 -11.43
C ASP A 196 -34.01 -7.03 -11.60
N PHE A 197 -32.93 -7.55 -12.14
CA PHE A 197 -32.70 -8.97 -12.16
C PHE A 197 -32.30 -9.51 -10.78
N LEU A 198 -32.75 -10.75 -10.54
CA LEU A 198 -32.36 -11.51 -9.35
C LEU A 198 -31.23 -12.45 -9.72
N GLY A 199 -30.29 -12.62 -8.80
CA GLY A 199 -29.17 -13.53 -8.97
C GLY A 199 -28.69 -14.09 -7.64
N SER A 200 -27.78 -15.04 -7.70
CA SER A 200 -27.07 -15.59 -6.55
C SER A 200 -25.60 -15.27 -6.62
N VAL A 201 -24.98 -14.96 -5.48
CA VAL A 201 -23.55 -14.65 -5.39
C VAL A 201 -22.73 -15.90 -5.64
N GLU A 202 -21.91 -15.92 -6.69
CA GLU A 202 -20.98 -17.00 -7.01
C GLU A 202 -19.63 -16.81 -6.30
N SER A 203 -19.08 -15.62 -6.39
CA SER A 203 -17.81 -15.27 -5.74
C SER A 203 -17.74 -13.78 -5.41
N ILE A 204 -16.91 -13.43 -4.44
CA ILE A 204 -16.76 -12.07 -3.91
C ILE A 204 -15.29 -11.68 -3.98
N ASP A 205 -15.00 -10.57 -4.65
CA ASP A 205 -13.68 -9.96 -4.67
C ASP A 205 -13.70 -8.69 -3.80
N ASN A 206 -13.37 -8.86 -2.52
CA ASN A 206 -13.34 -7.76 -1.56
C ASN A 206 -12.28 -6.70 -1.86
N GLU A 207 -11.28 -7.05 -2.66
CA GLU A 207 -10.18 -6.15 -2.97
C GLU A 207 -10.54 -5.20 -4.12
N LYS A 208 -11.30 -5.72 -5.08
CA LYS A 208 -11.80 -4.93 -6.21
C LYS A 208 -13.15 -4.27 -5.92
N GLY A 209 -13.80 -4.62 -4.82
CA GLY A 209 -15.17 -4.20 -4.54
C GLY A 209 -16.18 -4.78 -5.52
N LYS A 210 -15.89 -5.96 -6.09
CA LYS A 210 -16.72 -6.62 -7.10
C LYS A 210 -17.30 -7.93 -6.59
N VAL A 211 -18.50 -8.22 -7.06
CA VAL A 211 -19.19 -9.47 -6.83
C VAL A 211 -19.50 -10.12 -8.16
N LYS A 212 -19.26 -11.40 -8.28
CA LYS A 212 -19.67 -12.21 -9.41
C LYS A 212 -20.99 -12.89 -9.08
N VAL A 213 -21.98 -12.62 -9.86
CA VAL A 213 -23.37 -13.03 -9.62
C VAL A 213 -23.85 -13.90 -10.77
N LEU A 214 -24.46 -15.02 -10.46
CA LEU A 214 -25.18 -15.85 -11.42
C LEU A 214 -26.58 -15.27 -11.61
N VAL A 215 -26.81 -14.67 -12.75
CA VAL A 215 -28.10 -14.08 -13.12
C VAL A 215 -28.80 -14.96 -14.10
N SER A 216 -30.10 -15.23 -13.87
CA SER A 216 -30.93 -15.99 -14.81
C SER A 216 -31.42 -15.08 -15.94
N ILE A 217 -30.78 -15.19 -17.11
CA ILE A 217 -31.11 -14.42 -18.31
C ILE A 217 -31.65 -15.40 -19.35
N PHE A 218 -32.91 -15.22 -19.79
CA PHE A 218 -33.57 -16.12 -20.78
C PHE A 218 -33.53 -17.60 -20.41
N GLY A 219 -33.65 -17.91 -19.12
CA GLY A 219 -33.63 -19.29 -18.62
C GLY A 219 -32.24 -19.94 -18.57
N ARG A 220 -31.17 -19.15 -18.69
CA ARG A 220 -29.78 -19.61 -18.53
C ARG A 220 -29.08 -18.80 -17.42
N GLU A 221 -28.36 -19.49 -16.56
CA GLU A 221 -27.52 -18.84 -15.56
C GLU A 221 -26.26 -18.31 -16.24
N THR A 222 -26.06 -17.00 -16.14
CA THR A 222 -24.94 -16.31 -16.74
C THR A 222 -24.17 -15.58 -15.63
N PRO A 223 -22.86 -15.81 -15.47
CA PRO A 223 -22.06 -15.09 -14.51
C PRO A 223 -21.80 -13.65 -14.99
N VAL A 224 -22.13 -12.68 -14.14
CA VAL A 224 -21.95 -11.24 -14.38
C VAL A 224 -21.12 -10.66 -13.25
N GLU A 225 -20.10 -9.87 -13.58
CA GLU A 225 -19.32 -9.10 -12.60
C GLU A 225 -19.97 -7.73 -12.39
N LEU A 226 -20.28 -7.41 -11.13
CA LEU A 226 -20.93 -6.18 -10.70
C LEU A 226 -20.14 -5.55 -9.55
N ASP A 227 -20.26 -4.24 -9.39
CA ASP A 227 -19.73 -3.54 -8.22
C ASP A 227 -20.66 -3.74 -7.02
N PHE A 228 -20.14 -3.74 -5.80
CA PHE A 228 -20.93 -3.90 -4.58
C PHE A 228 -22.07 -2.88 -4.47
N LEU A 229 -21.89 -1.70 -5.05
CA LEU A 229 -22.90 -0.65 -5.05
C LEU A 229 -24.08 -0.91 -6.00
N GLN A 230 -23.91 -1.82 -6.97
CA GLN A 230 -24.93 -2.17 -7.95
C GLN A 230 -25.85 -3.31 -7.51
N VAL A 231 -25.58 -3.89 -6.36
CA VAL A 231 -26.33 -5.05 -5.84
C VAL A 231 -26.86 -4.78 -4.45
N GLN A 232 -28.06 -5.31 -4.18
CA GLN A 232 -28.73 -5.19 -2.90
C GLN A 232 -29.15 -6.58 -2.42
N LYS A 233 -29.00 -6.83 -1.13
CA LYS A 233 -29.51 -8.03 -0.47
C LYS A 233 -31.04 -8.00 -0.46
N ILE A 234 -31.65 -9.17 -0.71
CA ILE A 234 -33.09 -9.36 -0.67
C ILE A 234 -33.52 -9.68 0.76
#